data_09795a1e52f8438d17479435943f778c
#
_entry.id   09795a1e52f8438d17479435943f778c
#
_cell.length_a   1.000
_cell.length_b   1.000
_cell.length_c   1.000
_cell.angle_alpha   90.00
_cell.angle_beta   90.00
_cell.angle_gamma   90.00
#
_symmetry.space_group_name_H-M   'P 1'
#
loop_
_entity.id
_entity.type
_entity.pdbx_description
1 polymer ?
#
loop_
_entity_poly.entity_id
_entity_poly.type
_entity_poly.pdbx_seq_one_letter_code
_entity_poly.pdbx_strand_id
1 'polypeptide(L)'
;LYERYQKPILLSENGMASHDWVQLDGKVHDPQRIDFMKRYLRELYRSMQDGAKVMGYMYWSVMDNFEWADGYDKRFGLVHVDYQTQKRTIKDSGYFYRDVINTNGEAIFSDTWTEQ
;
A
#
# COMPACT_ATOMS: atom_id res chain seq x y z
N LEU A 1 5.04 -20.13 7.09
CA LEU A 1 6.25 -20.08 6.26
C LEU A 1 7.52 -20.09 7.10
N TYR A 2 7.66 -19.13 8.03
CA TYR A 2 8.89 -19.03 8.82
C TYR A 2 9.17 -20.28 9.65
N GLU A 3 8.16 -20.82 10.33
CA GLU A 3 8.30 -22.07 11.11
C GLU A 3 8.81 -23.23 10.25
N ARG A 4 8.33 -23.33 9.01
CA ARG A 4 8.72 -24.41 8.09
C ARG A 4 10.12 -24.26 7.55
N TYR A 5 10.52 -23.05 7.14
CA TYR A 5 11.76 -22.84 6.39
C TYR A 5 12.89 -22.25 7.23
N GLN A 6 12.59 -21.62 8.35
CA GLN A 6 13.56 -20.97 9.24
C GLN A 6 14.51 -20.02 8.49
N LYS A 7 13.98 -19.31 7.47
CA LYS A 7 14.72 -18.36 6.66
C LYS A 7 14.11 -16.97 6.79
N PRO A 8 14.91 -15.92 6.66
CA PRO A 8 14.38 -14.56 6.58
C PRO A 8 13.39 -14.42 5.41
N ILE A 9 12.34 -13.64 5.64
CA ILE A 9 11.24 -13.45 4.69
C ILE A 9 11.27 -12.02 4.16
N LEU A 10 11.18 -11.88 2.84
CA LEU A 10 10.94 -10.61 2.16
C LEU A 10 9.56 -10.67 1.51
N LEU A 11 8.68 -9.73 1.88
CA LEU A 11 7.42 -9.53 1.16
C LEU A 11 7.71 -8.62 -0.04
N SER A 12 7.93 -9.25 -1.19
CA SER A 12 8.33 -8.54 -2.42
C SER A 12 7.17 -7.87 -3.13
N GLU A 13 5.94 -8.30 -2.87
CA GLU A 13 4.73 -7.71 -3.42
C GLU A 13 3.57 -7.91 -2.45
N ASN A 14 2.86 -6.84 -2.14
CA ASN A 14 1.60 -6.86 -1.40
C ASN A 14 0.81 -5.61 -1.74
N GLY A 15 -0.42 -5.76 -2.19
CA GLY A 15 -1.26 -4.65 -2.59
C GLY A 15 -2.68 -5.08 -2.87
N MET A 16 -3.56 -4.12 -3.13
CA MET A 16 -4.95 -4.39 -3.49
C MET A 16 -5.39 -3.59 -4.70
N ALA A 17 -6.24 -4.20 -5.50
CA ALA A 17 -6.94 -3.54 -6.57
C ALA A 17 -8.07 -2.66 -6.05
N SER A 18 -8.28 -1.54 -6.70
CA SER A 18 -9.43 -0.68 -6.44
C SER A 18 -9.78 0.12 -7.69
N HIS A 19 -11.00 0.64 -7.72
CA HIS A 19 -11.44 1.60 -8.72
C HIS A 19 -11.21 3.01 -8.16
N ASP A 20 -10.08 3.60 -8.48
CA ASP A 20 -9.71 4.92 -7.99
C ASP A 20 -9.97 5.98 -9.08
N TRP A 21 -10.40 7.15 -8.67
CA TRP A 21 -10.59 8.30 -9.56
C TRP A 21 -10.20 9.59 -8.85
N VAL A 22 -9.89 10.61 -9.65
CA VAL A 22 -9.65 11.96 -9.13
C VAL A 22 -10.99 12.58 -8.78
N GLN A 23 -11.15 13.02 -7.54
CA GLN A 23 -12.37 13.62 -7.04
C GLN A 23 -12.43 15.11 -7.36
N LEU A 24 -13.55 15.76 -7.04
CA LEU A 24 -13.79 17.18 -7.37
C LEU A 24 -12.77 18.14 -6.75
N ASP A 25 -12.17 17.75 -5.62
CA ASP A 25 -11.11 18.51 -4.97
C ASP A 25 -9.72 18.30 -5.61
N GLY A 26 -9.64 17.52 -6.68
CA GLY A 26 -8.39 17.19 -7.36
C GLY A 26 -7.55 16.12 -6.69
N LYS A 27 -8.05 15.50 -5.64
CA LYS A 27 -7.37 14.44 -4.89
C LYS A 27 -7.94 13.06 -5.20
N VAL A 28 -7.21 12.02 -4.82
CA VAL A 28 -7.69 10.63 -4.88
C VAL A 28 -7.75 10.08 -3.46
N HIS A 29 -8.98 9.95 -2.97
CA HIS A 29 -9.25 9.41 -1.64
C HIS A 29 -9.52 7.92 -1.75
N ASP A 30 -8.61 7.12 -1.20
CA ASP A 30 -8.66 5.65 -1.22
C ASP A 30 -8.54 5.04 0.19
N PRO A 31 -9.49 5.33 1.09
CA PRO A 31 -9.45 4.86 2.47
C PRO A 31 -9.44 3.34 2.60
N GLN A 32 -10.03 2.63 1.64
CA GLN A 32 -10.02 1.16 1.59
C GLN A 32 -8.60 0.61 1.43
N ARG A 33 -7.73 1.29 0.68
CA ARG A 33 -6.34 0.87 0.51
C ARG A 33 -5.51 1.17 1.76
N ILE A 34 -5.81 2.26 2.45
CA ILE A 34 -5.20 2.59 3.75
C ILE A 34 -5.58 1.52 4.79
N ASP A 35 -6.86 1.15 4.86
CA ASP A 35 -7.33 0.09 5.77
C ASP A 35 -6.65 -1.25 5.46
N PHE A 36 -6.54 -1.61 4.18
CA PHE A 36 -5.81 -2.80 3.76
C PHE A 36 -4.36 -2.78 4.26
N MET A 37 -3.63 -1.70 4.01
CA MET A 37 -2.23 -1.57 4.45
C MET A 37 -2.10 -1.66 5.98
N LYS A 38 -2.97 -0.99 6.73
CA LYS A 38 -2.96 -1.06 8.20
C LYS A 38 -3.12 -2.49 8.67
N ARG A 39 -4.11 -3.22 8.16
CA ARG A 39 -4.39 -4.60 8.56
C ARG A 39 -3.23 -5.52 8.26
N TYR A 40 -2.72 -5.48 7.03
CA TYR A 40 -1.62 -6.36 6.62
C TYR A 40 -0.32 -6.04 7.36
N LEU A 41 0.04 -4.78 7.52
CA LEU A 41 1.26 -4.38 8.23
C LEU A 41 1.17 -4.65 9.73
N ARG A 42 -0.01 -4.53 10.35
CA ARG A 42 -0.22 -4.93 11.76
C ARG A 42 -0.01 -6.43 11.95
N GLU A 43 -0.52 -7.26 11.05
CA GLU A 43 -0.29 -8.71 11.12
C GLU A 43 1.17 -9.07 10.84
N LEU A 44 1.82 -8.39 9.91
CA LEU A 44 3.25 -8.55 9.69
C LEU A 44 4.05 -8.21 10.95
N TYR A 45 3.75 -7.10 11.60
CA TYR A 45 4.37 -6.70 12.86
C TYR A 45 4.14 -7.75 13.95
N ARG A 46 2.91 -8.27 14.08
CA ARG A 46 2.59 -9.34 15.03
C ARG A 46 3.44 -10.59 14.76
N SER A 47 3.60 -10.99 13.51
CA SER A 47 4.43 -12.13 13.15
C SER A 47 5.91 -11.91 13.53
N MET A 48 6.41 -10.69 13.42
CA MET A 48 7.77 -10.34 13.85
C MET A 48 7.91 -10.46 15.37
N GLN A 49 6.91 -10.04 16.13
CA GLN A 49 6.89 -10.19 17.58
C GLN A 49 6.86 -11.67 17.98
N ASP A 50 6.23 -12.54 17.19
CA ASP A 50 6.20 -13.99 17.38
C ASP A 50 7.49 -14.68 16.91
N GLY A 51 8.49 -13.93 16.45
CA GLY A 51 9.82 -14.42 16.12
C GLY A 51 10.12 -14.58 14.63
N ALA A 52 9.19 -14.25 13.72
CA ALA A 52 9.48 -14.28 12.29
C ALA A 52 10.50 -13.20 11.91
N LYS A 53 11.53 -13.60 11.16
CA LYS A 53 12.56 -12.68 10.66
C LYS A 53 12.10 -12.09 9.34
N VAL A 54 11.55 -10.89 9.38
CA VAL A 54 11.11 -10.16 8.20
C VAL A 54 12.19 -9.15 7.80
N MET A 55 12.68 -9.27 6.55
CA MET A 55 13.73 -8.42 6.01
C MET A 55 13.19 -7.12 5.42
N GLY A 56 11.95 -7.13 4.91
CA GLY A 56 11.36 -5.97 4.28
C GLY A 56 9.97 -6.23 3.75
N TYR A 57 9.34 -5.14 3.37
CA TYR A 57 8.00 -5.11 2.81
C TYR A 57 7.99 -4.16 1.60
N MET A 58 7.45 -4.62 0.48
CA MET A 58 7.31 -3.81 -0.73
C MET A 58 5.84 -3.79 -1.13
N TYR A 59 5.30 -2.58 -1.24
CA TYR A 59 3.93 -2.41 -1.71
C TYR A 59 3.88 -2.53 -3.24
N TRP A 60 2.92 -3.28 -3.75
CA TRP A 60 2.59 -3.31 -5.17
C TRP A 60 1.38 -2.42 -5.44
N SER A 61 1.49 -1.32 -6.17
CA SER A 61 2.67 -0.80 -6.87
C SER A 61 2.79 0.71 -6.64
N VAL A 62 3.88 1.31 -7.14
CA VAL A 62 4.07 2.76 -7.02
C VAL A 62 3.01 3.51 -7.83
N MET A 63 2.81 3.14 -9.09
CA MET A 63 1.87 3.81 -10.00
C MET A 63 0.86 2.81 -10.56
N ASP A 64 -0.34 3.31 -10.88
CA ASP A 64 -1.29 2.55 -11.67
C ASP A 64 -0.65 2.14 -13.00
N ASN A 65 -0.89 0.90 -13.41
CA ASN A 65 -0.29 0.32 -14.60
C ASN A 65 -1.20 -0.73 -15.24
N PHE A 66 -0.72 -1.35 -16.32
CA PHE A 66 -1.38 -2.45 -16.99
C PHE A 66 -1.31 -3.73 -16.15
N GLU A 67 -2.48 -4.27 -15.77
CA GLU A 67 -2.63 -5.46 -14.92
C GLU A 67 -3.02 -6.70 -15.73
N TRP A 68 -2.15 -7.11 -16.63
CA TRP A 68 -2.30 -8.35 -17.40
C TRP A 68 -3.73 -8.56 -17.95
N ALA A 69 -4.41 -9.62 -17.53
CA ALA A 69 -5.76 -9.94 -18.00
C ALA A 69 -6.83 -8.89 -17.62
N ASP A 70 -6.60 -8.12 -16.56
CA ASP A 70 -7.50 -7.05 -16.12
C ASP A 70 -7.27 -5.71 -16.87
N GLY A 71 -6.22 -5.64 -17.69
CA GLY A 71 -5.91 -4.44 -18.47
C GLY A 71 -5.65 -3.23 -17.58
N TYR A 72 -6.35 -2.12 -17.85
CA TYR A 72 -6.26 -0.88 -17.09
C TYR A 72 -7.44 -0.67 -16.13
N ASP A 73 -8.34 -1.63 -15.99
CA ASP A 73 -9.53 -1.51 -15.13
C ASP A 73 -9.17 -1.56 -13.64
N LYS A 74 -8.20 -2.36 -13.28
CA LYS A 74 -7.74 -2.51 -11.90
C LYS A 74 -6.57 -1.60 -11.61
N ARG A 75 -6.68 -0.85 -10.51
CA ARG A 75 -5.63 0.09 -10.08
C ARG A 75 -5.02 -0.38 -8.78
N PHE A 76 -3.72 -0.61 -8.78
CA PHE A 76 -2.95 -1.03 -7.61
C PHE A 76 -2.02 0.06 -7.07
N GLY A 77 -1.83 1.13 -7.83
CA GLY A 77 -0.83 2.15 -7.52
C GLY A 77 -1.13 2.96 -6.26
N LEU A 78 -0.07 3.47 -5.64
CA LEU A 78 -0.13 4.56 -4.66
C LEU A 78 -0.25 5.92 -5.34
N VAL A 79 0.06 5.97 -6.64
CA VAL A 79 -0.08 7.13 -7.51
C VAL A 79 -1.07 6.82 -8.61
N HIS A 80 -2.11 7.63 -8.71
CA HIS A 80 -3.08 7.57 -9.79
C HIS A 80 -2.46 8.08 -11.08
N VAL A 81 -2.63 7.34 -12.17
CA VAL A 81 -2.23 7.75 -13.51
C VAL A 81 -3.47 7.96 -14.36
N ASP A 82 -3.66 9.16 -14.85
CA ASP A 82 -4.61 9.42 -15.93
C ASP A 82 -3.99 8.88 -17.23
N TYR A 83 -4.52 7.79 -17.74
CA TYR A 83 -3.91 7.11 -18.89
C TYR A 83 -3.99 7.90 -20.20
N GLN A 84 -4.89 8.87 -20.28
CA GLN A 84 -5.01 9.74 -21.48
C GLN A 84 -4.01 10.88 -21.45
N THR A 85 -3.93 11.58 -20.32
CA THR A 85 -3.10 12.78 -20.16
C THR A 85 -1.71 12.50 -19.58
N GLN A 86 -1.53 11.31 -18.99
CA GLN A 86 -0.32 10.93 -18.24
C GLN A 86 -0.10 11.74 -16.96
N LYS A 87 -1.11 12.48 -16.51
CA LYS A 87 -1.04 13.18 -15.23
C LYS A 87 -0.99 12.18 -14.08
N ARG A 88 -0.08 12.43 -13.13
CA ARG A 88 0.07 11.63 -11.91
C ARG A 88 -0.48 12.41 -10.72
N THR A 89 -1.25 11.72 -9.88
CA THR A 89 -1.79 12.28 -8.63
C THR A 89 -1.51 11.28 -7.52
N ILE A 90 -0.76 11.72 -6.49
CA ILE A 90 -0.51 10.86 -5.33
C ILE A 90 -1.84 10.64 -4.62
N LYS A 91 -2.17 9.37 -4.34
CA LYS A 91 -3.38 9.00 -3.60
C LYS A 91 -3.16 9.20 -2.10
N ASP A 92 -4.23 9.28 -1.32
CA ASP A 92 -4.13 9.35 0.14
C ASP A 92 -3.31 8.18 0.71
N SER A 93 -3.44 7.00 0.14
CA SER A 93 -2.64 5.83 0.49
C SER A 93 -1.14 6.02 0.25
N GLY A 94 -0.75 6.80 -0.75
CA GLY A 94 0.65 7.14 -1.01
C GLY A 94 1.22 8.03 0.10
N TYR A 95 0.46 9.02 0.55
CA TYR A 95 0.85 9.84 1.69
C TYR A 95 0.86 9.04 2.99
N PHE A 96 -0.10 8.15 3.19
CA PHE A 96 -0.10 7.23 4.33
C PHE A 96 1.15 6.36 4.35
N TYR A 97 1.53 5.77 3.22
CA TYR A 97 2.72 4.93 3.12
C TYR A 97 4.01 5.71 3.39
N ARG A 98 4.10 6.95 2.92
CA ARG A 98 5.18 7.88 3.30
C ARG A 98 5.28 8.01 4.82
N ASP A 99 4.14 8.19 5.49
CA ASP A 99 4.12 8.38 6.95
C ASP A 99 4.46 7.07 7.69
N VAL A 100 4.06 5.92 7.16
CA VAL A 100 4.49 4.61 7.69
C VAL A 100 6.02 4.50 7.66
N ILE A 101 6.64 4.88 6.54
CA ILE A 101 8.10 4.85 6.40
C ILE A 101 8.77 5.84 7.36
N ASN A 102 8.29 7.08 7.38
CA ASN A 102 8.89 8.15 8.17
C ASN A 102 8.75 7.93 9.68
N THR A 103 7.71 7.23 10.12
CA THR A 103 7.47 6.91 11.55
C THR A 103 7.98 5.53 11.95
N ASN A 104 8.73 4.86 11.07
CA ASN A 104 9.18 3.49 11.28
C ASN A 104 8.04 2.54 11.70
N GLY A 105 6.91 2.69 11.04
CA GLY A 105 5.74 1.84 11.21
C GLY A 105 4.69 2.35 12.20
N GLU A 106 4.96 3.36 13.02
CA GLU A 106 3.98 3.83 14.04
C GLU A 106 2.65 4.28 13.43
N ALA A 107 2.65 4.85 12.24
CA ALA A 107 1.43 5.34 11.57
C ALA A 107 0.36 4.25 11.37
N ILE A 108 0.74 2.97 11.32
CA ILE A 108 -0.22 1.86 11.14
C ILE A 108 -1.14 1.68 12.35
N PHE A 109 -0.77 2.20 13.52
CA PHE A 109 -1.57 2.10 14.75
C PHE A 109 -2.51 3.29 14.95
N SER A 110 -2.42 4.33 14.12
CA SER A 110 -3.35 5.46 14.15
C SER A 110 -4.68 5.09 13.51
N ASP A 111 -5.79 5.21 14.24
CA ASP A 111 -7.13 4.98 13.71
C ASP A 111 -7.72 6.24 13.04
N THR A 112 -7.10 7.40 13.25
CA THR A 112 -7.57 8.71 12.79
C THR A 112 -6.58 9.39 11.84
N TRP A 113 -5.80 8.61 11.08
CA TRP A 113 -4.85 9.19 10.15
C TRP A 113 -5.56 10.04 9.09
N THR A 114 -5.05 11.24 8.91
CA THR A 114 -5.44 12.16 7.85
C THR A 114 -4.19 12.71 7.18
N GLU A 115 -4.28 13.00 5.89
CA GLU A 115 -3.19 13.68 5.16
C GLU A 115 -2.90 15.04 5.81
N GLN A 116 -1.62 15.27 6.05
CA GLN A 116 -1.11 16.56 6.53
C GLN A 116 -0.30 17.26 5.44
#